data_76fd0500e5a2d501da4c9043f839c9e9
#
_entry.id   76fd0500e5a2d501da4c9043f839c9e9
#
_cell.length_a   1.000
_cell.length_b   1.000
_cell.length_c   1.000
_cell.angle_alpha   90.00
_cell.angle_beta   90.00
_cell.angle_gamma   90.00
#
_symmetry.space_group_name_H-M   'P 1'
#
loop_
_entity.id
_entity.type
_entity.pdbx_description
1 polymer ?
#
loop_
_entity_poly.entity_id
_entity_poly.type
_entity_poly.pdbx_seq_one_letter_code
_entity_poly.pdbx_strand_id
1 'polypeptide(L)'
;MKLTLALLFALCTGPVLAQSKPEVVYWPAAKLGGYSETLKSRLTEKKTTSASEILSDLGNHKFEILRRDGSGAGELHQNWTDVFVVQGGEATILYGGSIENATDTGNGEIRGPRHMGGTSQKVAAGDVLVMPPGIAHQTIVDPGKSFFVLIVKVQR
;
A
#
# COMPACT_ATOMS: atom_id res chain seq x y z
N MET A 1 -49.36 53.48 -0.52
CA MET A 1 -48.10 53.06 -1.10
C MET A 1 -47.72 51.71 -0.51
N LYS A 2 -47.90 50.61 -1.26
CA LYS A 2 -47.59 49.26 -0.81
C LYS A 2 -46.21 48.87 -1.44
N LEU A 3 -45.21 48.67 -0.59
CA LEU A 3 -43.87 48.24 -1.01
C LEU A 3 -43.86 46.70 -1.10
N THR A 4 -43.72 46.17 -2.29
CA THR A 4 -43.61 44.73 -2.52
C THR A 4 -42.11 44.37 -2.51
N LEU A 5 -41.67 43.63 -1.51
CA LEU A 5 -40.29 43.12 -1.39
C LEU A 5 -40.16 41.82 -2.21
N ALA A 6 -39.44 41.88 -3.31
CA ALA A 6 -39.14 40.69 -4.11
C ALA A 6 -37.90 39.98 -3.53
N LEU A 7 -38.07 38.73 -3.06
CA LEU A 7 -37.02 37.89 -2.57
C LEU A 7 -36.38 37.18 -3.76
N LEU A 8 -35.16 37.54 -4.11
CA LEU A 8 -34.35 36.83 -5.12
C LEU A 8 -33.73 35.58 -4.48
N PHE A 9 -34.20 34.40 -4.87
CA PHE A 9 -33.52 33.13 -4.57
C PHE A 9 -32.39 32.92 -5.56
N ALA A 10 -31.15 33.06 -5.13
CA ALA A 10 -30.01 32.65 -5.91
C ALA A 10 -29.84 31.10 -5.80
N LEU A 11 -30.13 30.38 -6.88
CA LEU A 11 -29.79 28.97 -7.00
C LEU A 11 -28.26 28.86 -7.15
N CYS A 12 -27.57 28.46 -6.08
CA CYS A 12 -26.18 27.99 -6.17
C CYS A 12 -26.16 26.61 -6.81
N THR A 13 -25.97 26.54 -8.12
CA THR A 13 -25.62 25.30 -8.79
C THR A 13 -24.10 25.07 -8.62
N GLY A 14 -23.73 24.36 -7.55
CA GLY A 14 -22.36 23.87 -7.41
C GLY A 14 -22.02 22.90 -8.54
N PRO A 15 -20.74 22.80 -8.95
CA PRO A 15 -20.35 21.84 -9.97
C PRO A 15 -20.67 20.42 -9.49
N VAL A 16 -21.52 19.72 -10.22
CA VAL A 16 -21.71 18.28 -10.07
C VAL A 16 -20.41 17.65 -10.54
N LEU A 17 -19.60 17.18 -9.61
CA LEU A 17 -18.43 16.36 -9.93
C LEU A 17 -18.95 15.10 -10.64
N ALA A 18 -18.73 15.03 -11.93
CA ALA A 18 -19.04 13.84 -12.72
C ALA A 18 -18.25 12.67 -12.12
N GLN A 19 -18.95 11.71 -11.50
CA GLN A 19 -18.34 10.44 -11.11
C GLN A 19 -17.83 9.78 -12.39
N SER A 20 -16.51 9.54 -12.44
CA SER A 20 -15.92 8.75 -13.52
C SER A 20 -16.62 7.39 -13.57
N LYS A 21 -16.98 6.95 -14.77
CA LYS A 21 -17.57 5.62 -14.94
C LYS A 21 -16.61 4.58 -14.38
N PRO A 22 -17.11 3.53 -13.68
CA PRO A 22 -16.27 2.43 -13.27
C PRO A 22 -15.57 1.83 -14.48
N GLU A 23 -14.24 1.73 -14.42
CA GLU A 23 -13.44 1.16 -15.51
C GLU A 23 -12.86 -0.20 -15.04
N VAL A 24 -12.89 -1.18 -15.94
CA VAL A 24 -12.24 -2.48 -15.68
C VAL A 24 -10.74 -2.30 -15.84
N VAL A 25 -9.99 -2.58 -14.77
CA VAL A 25 -8.53 -2.55 -14.78
C VAL A 25 -8.02 -3.98 -14.97
N TYR A 26 -7.11 -4.16 -15.94
CA TYR A 26 -6.55 -5.47 -16.27
C TYR A 26 -5.03 -5.39 -16.41
N TRP A 27 -4.34 -6.23 -15.65
CA TRP A 27 -2.89 -6.41 -15.78
C TRP A 27 -2.57 -7.84 -16.19
N PRO A 28 -2.13 -8.07 -17.45
CA PRO A 28 -1.63 -9.39 -17.85
C PRO A 28 -0.46 -9.82 -16.96
N ALA A 29 -0.33 -11.11 -16.71
CA ALA A 29 0.78 -11.66 -15.88
C ALA A 29 2.15 -11.21 -16.39
N ALA A 30 2.36 -11.17 -17.71
CA ALA A 30 3.60 -10.67 -18.29
C ALA A 30 3.90 -9.20 -17.95
N LYS A 31 2.86 -8.35 -17.88
CA LYS A 31 3.01 -6.94 -17.48
C LYS A 31 3.39 -6.84 -16.00
N LEU A 32 2.71 -7.60 -15.12
CA LEU A 32 3.05 -7.64 -13.70
C LEU A 32 4.49 -8.13 -13.50
N GLY A 33 4.89 -9.22 -14.16
CA GLY A 33 6.26 -9.74 -14.11
C GLY A 33 7.31 -8.73 -14.58
N GLY A 34 7.00 -7.92 -15.60
CA GLY A 34 7.89 -6.88 -16.11
C GLY A 34 8.23 -5.78 -15.10
N TYR A 35 7.37 -5.53 -14.13
CA TYR A 35 7.66 -4.59 -13.04
C TYR A 35 8.84 -5.02 -12.17
N SER A 36 9.12 -6.32 -12.06
CA SER A 36 10.29 -6.81 -11.28
C SER A 36 11.59 -6.19 -11.79
N GLU A 37 11.83 -6.17 -13.09
CA GLU A 37 13.06 -5.60 -13.67
C GLU A 37 13.03 -4.07 -13.65
N THR A 38 11.88 -3.45 -13.88
CA THR A 38 11.72 -1.98 -13.78
C THR A 38 12.05 -1.49 -12.37
N LEU A 39 11.51 -2.14 -11.34
CA LEU A 39 11.75 -1.77 -9.95
C LEU A 39 13.20 -2.08 -9.54
N LYS A 40 13.80 -3.17 -10.03
CA LYS A 40 15.23 -3.47 -9.82
C LYS A 40 16.14 -2.37 -10.36
N SER A 41 15.86 -1.85 -11.55
CA SER A 41 16.61 -0.72 -12.11
C SER A 41 16.48 0.52 -11.22
N ARG A 42 15.26 0.82 -10.72
CA ARG A 42 15.04 1.94 -9.78
C ARG A 42 15.81 1.76 -8.45
N LEU A 43 15.94 0.53 -7.93
CA LEU A 43 16.75 0.27 -6.74
C LEU A 43 18.21 0.65 -6.97
N THR A 44 18.75 0.24 -8.13
CA THR A 44 20.15 0.53 -8.51
C THR A 44 20.38 2.03 -8.69
N GLU A 45 19.53 2.69 -9.44
CA GLU A 45 19.64 4.14 -9.71
C GLU A 45 19.54 4.99 -8.43
N LYS A 46 18.59 4.66 -7.54
CA LYS A 46 18.35 5.40 -6.30
C LYS A 46 19.20 4.94 -5.12
N LYS A 47 20.03 3.89 -5.29
CA LYS A 47 20.83 3.26 -4.22
C LYS A 47 19.98 2.94 -2.98
N THR A 48 18.82 2.33 -3.19
CA THR A 48 17.87 1.92 -2.15
C THR A 48 17.60 0.42 -2.24
N THR A 49 17.03 -0.15 -1.19
CA THR A 49 16.65 -1.58 -1.12
C THR A 49 15.15 -1.82 -1.32
N SER A 50 14.37 -0.77 -1.55
CA SER A 50 12.93 -0.87 -1.76
C SER A 50 12.45 0.10 -2.84
N ALA A 51 11.63 -0.38 -3.76
CA ALA A 51 10.95 0.45 -4.76
C ALA A 51 9.55 -0.10 -5.01
N SER A 52 8.59 0.79 -5.18
CA SER A 52 7.20 0.44 -5.48
C SER A 52 6.57 1.38 -6.51
N GLU A 53 5.40 0.96 -7.01
CA GLU A 53 4.54 1.73 -7.89
C GLU A 53 3.08 1.43 -7.57
N ILE A 54 2.27 2.48 -7.42
CA ILE A 54 0.81 2.34 -7.34
C ILE A 54 0.27 2.08 -8.74
N LEU A 55 -0.27 0.90 -8.95
CA LEU A 55 -0.84 0.48 -10.23
C LEU A 55 -2.25 1.04 -10.44
N SER A 56 -3.01 1.17 -9.37
CA SER A 56 -4.34 1.76 -9.35
C SER A 56 -4.71 2.20 -7.95
N ASP A 57 -5.40 3.34 -7.84
CA ASP A 57 -6.02 3.85 -6.62
C ASP A 57 -7.51 4.09 -6.90
N LEU A 58 -8.36 3.30 -6.26
CA LEU A 58 -9.80 3.32 -6.42
C LEU A 58 -10.51 3.90 -5.18
N GLY A 59 -9.76 4.65 -4.37
CA GLY A 59 -10.24 5.30 -3.15
C GLY A 59 -10.20 4.36 -1.95
N ASN A 60 -11.14 3.42 -1.88
CA ASN A 60 -11.23 2.46 -0.78
C ASN A 60 -10.32 1.22 -0.93
N HIS A 61 -9.65 1.06 -2.06
CA HIS A 61 -8.63 0.05 -2.26
C HIS A 61 -7.60 0.49 -3.29
N LYS A 62 -6.37 0.01 -3.11
CA LYS A 62 -5.20 0.33 -3.95
C LYS A 62 -4.48 -0.94 -4.33
N PHE A 63 -3.85 -0.90 -5.49
CA PHE A 63 -2.98 -1.95 -5.97
C PHE A 63 -1.57 -1.39 -6.08
N GLU A 64 -0.66 -1.93 -5.30
CA GLU A 64 0.75 -1.54 -5.27
C GLU A 64 1.62 -2.72 -5.65
N ILE A 65 2.55 -2.52 -6.58
CA ILE A 65 3.59 -3.50 -6.86
C ILE A 65 4.88 -3.06 -6.19
N LEU A 66 5.49 -3.94 -5.42
CA LEU A 66 6.66 -3.65 -4.59
C LEU A 66 7.76 -4.67 -4.85
N ARG A 67 9.00 -4.18 -4.97
CA ARG A 67 10.22 -4.99 -4.91
C ARG A 67 11.09 -4.54 -3.74
N ARG A 68 11.61 -5.52 -2.99
CA ARG A 68 12.61 -5.35 -1.96
C ARG A 68 13.81 -6.25 -2.23
N ASP A 69 15.02 -5.68 -2.17
CA ASP A 69 16.28 -6.39 -2.16
C ASP A 69 16.97 -6.23 -0.79
N GLY A 70 16.19 -5.88 0.23
CA GLY A 70 16.59 -5.76 1.63
C GLY A 70 15.37 -5.55 2.54
N SER A 71 15.58 -5.72 3.84
CA SER A 71 14.52 -5.62 4.85
C SER A 71 13.88 -4.24 4.90
N GLY A 72 12.59 -4.20 5.19
CA GLY A 72 11.81 -2.98 5.44
C GLY A 72 11.96 -2.47 6.88
N ALA A 73 11.41 -1.31 7.16
CA ALA A 73 11.16 -0.82 8.51
C ALA A 73 9.98 -1.57 9.16
N GLY A 74 9.81 -1.43 10.48
CA GLY A 74 8.60 -1.82 11.16
C GLY A 74 7.46 -0.87 10.82
N GLU A 75 6.28 -1.42 10.52
CA GLU A 75 5.12 -0.65 10.09
C GLU A 75 3.80 -1.19 10.66
N LEU A 76 2.83 -0.30 10.83
CA LEU A 76 1.47 -0.63 11.22
C LEU A 76 0.52 0.35 10.54
N HIS A 77 -0.49 -0.19 9.88
CA HIS A 77 -1.56 0.56 9.22
C HIS A 77 -2.82 0.46 10.06
N GLN A 78 -3.32 1.57 10.59
CA GLN A 78 -4.55 1.58 11.41
C GLN A 78 -5.81 1.42 10.57
N ASN A 79 -5.77 1.87 9.32
CA ASN A 79 -6.95 2.01 8.46
C ASN A 79 -6.94 1.08 7.23
N TRP A 80 -5.86 0.30 7.05
CA TRP A 80 -5.69 -0.52 5.86
C TRP A 80 -5.40 -1.98 6.20
N THR A 81 -6.07 -2.88 5.48
CA THR A 81 -5.66 -4.28 5.36
C THR A 81 -4.70 -4.39 4.19
N ASP A 82 -3.56 -5.04 4.37
CA ASP A 82 -2.67 -5.39 3.29
C ASP A 82 -2.86 -6.86 2.91
N VAL A 83 -3.18 -7.12 1.65
CA VAL A 83 -3.19 -8.47 1.08
C VAL A 83 -1.94 -8.61 0.21
N PHE A 84 -0.98 -9.38 0.68
CA PHE A 84 0.25 -9.71 -0.04
C PHE A 84 0.00 -10.89 -0.97
N VAL A 85 0.19 -10.68 -2.27
CA VAL A 85 0.20 -11.74 -3.28
C VAL A 85 1.61 -11.84 -3.81
N VAL A 86 2.38 -12.82 -3.34
CA VAL A 86 3.81 -12.92 -3.63
C VAL A 86 4.01 -13.33 -5.09
N GLN A 87 4.64 -12.47 -5.86
CA GLN A 87 4.88 -12.66 -7.28
C GLN A 87 6.24 -13.31 -7.57
N GLY A 88 7.22 -13.15 -6.66
CA GLY A 88 8.55 -13.71 -6.85
C GLY A 88 9.47 -13.53 -5.65
N GLY A 89 10.49 -14.35 -5.56
CA GLY A 89 11.42 -14.36 -4.45
C GLY A 89 10.81 -14.89 -3.16
N GLU A 90 11.41 -14.51 -2.03
CA GLU A 90 11.02 -14.97 -0.70
C GLU A 90 11.30 -13.90 0.36
N ALA A 91 10.57 -13.93 1.46
CA ALA A 91 10.78 -13.07 2.62
C ALA A 91 10.32 -13.79 3.91
N THR A 92 10.71 -13.23 5.04
CA THR A 92 10.09 -13.54 6.34
C THR A 92 9.26 -12.34 6.77
N ILE A 93 7.98 -12.53 7.00
CA ILE A 93 7.10 -11.50 7.55
C ILE A 93 7.03 -11.70 9.07
N LEU A 94 7.48 -10.67 9.81
CA LEU A 94 7.28 -10.57 11.25
C LEU A 94 5.96 -9.86 11.50
N TYR A 95 5.14 -10.33 12.43
CA TYR A 95 3.84 -9.70 12.71
C TYR A 95 3.36 -9.91 14.15
N GLY A 96 2.41 -9.07 14.61
CA GLY A 96 2.02 -8.96 16.01
C GLY A 96 3.07 -8.18 16.81
N GLY A 97 3.18 -8.39 18.11
CA GLY A 97 4.16 -7.68 18.94
C GLY A 97 4.05 -6.16 18.85
N SER A 98 5.18 -5.47 18.72
CA SER A 98 5.25 -3.99 18.68
C SER A 98 6.31 -3.48 17.70
N ILE A 99 6.35 -2.16 17.51
CA ILE A 99 7.37 -1.46 16.71
C ILE A 99 8.28 -0.70 17.68
N GLU A 100 9.59 -0.88 17.54
CA GLU A 100 10.58 -0.12 18.32
C GLU A 100 10.56 1.36 17.93
N ASN A 101 10.58 2.25 18.93
CA ASN A 101 10.57 3.70 18.70
C ASN A 101 9.48 4.15 17.72
N ALA A 102 8.29 3.57 17.86
CA ALA A 102 7.15 3.81 16.98
C ALA A 102 6.79 5.30 16.91
N THR A 103 6.65 5.82 15.70
CA THR A 103 6.25 7.20 15.42
C THR A 103 5.01 7.19 14.53
N ASP A 104 3.98 7.95 14.91
CA ASP A 104 2.84 8.22 14.07
C ASP A 104 3.27 9.21 12.96
N THR A 105 3.19 8.78 11.71
CA THR A 105 3.54 9.58 10.53
C THR A 105 2.31 10.23 9.89
N GLY A 106 1.15 10.11 10.51
CA GLY A 106 -0.13 10.65 10.05
C GLY A 106 -0.97 9.62 9.29
N ASN A 107 -2.26 9.92 9.12
CA ASN A 107 -3.22 9.09 8.38
C ASN A 107 -3.36 7.64 8.88
N GLY A 108 -3.00 7.37 10.15
CA GLY A 108 -3.02 6.03 10.71
C GLY A 108 -1.82 5.16 10.33
N GLU A 109 -0.74 5.78 9.86
CA GLU A 109 0.52 5.12 9.54
C GLU A 109 1.50 5.25 10.71
N ILE A 110 1.95 4.13 11.25
CA ILE A 110 2.93 4.06 12.34
C ILE A 110 4.18 3.37 11.79
N ARG A 111 5.34 3.97 12.04
CA ARG A 111 6.64 3.53 11.52
C ARG A 111 7.69 3.49 12.64
N GLY A 112 8.67 2.62 12.48
CA GLY A 112 9.85 2.56 13.35
C GLY A 112 10.95 1.70 12.76
N PRO A 113 12.16 1.72 13.38
CA PRO A 113 13.32 1.07 12.77
C PRO A 113 13.15 -0.45 12.64
N ARG A 114 12.45 -1.09 13.57
CA ARG A 114 12.24 -2.54 13.53
C ARG A 114 11.00 -3.00 14.30
N HIS A 115 10.56 -4.19 13.99
CA HIS A 115 9.55 -4.94 14.70
C HIS A 115 10.17 -5.67 15.91
N MET A 116 9.40 -5.81 17.00
CA MET A 116 9.80 -6.47 18.24
C MET A 116 8.77 -7.49 18.69
N GLY A 117 9.22 -8.69 18.99
CA GLY A 117 8.36 -9.79 19.46
C GLY A 117 7.47 -10.35 18.35
N GLY A 118 6.32 -10.91 18.71
CA GLY A 118 5.34 -11.44 17.79
C GLY A 118 5.72 -12.79 17.15
N THR A 119 5.23 -13.02 15.95
CA THR A 119 5.37 -14.27 15.20
C THR A 119 6.09 -14.00 13.87
N SER A 120 6.70 -15.03 13.28
CA SER A 120 7.31 -14.95 11.95
C SER A 120 6.67 -15.97 11.02
N GLN A 121 6.49 -15.57 9.75
CA GLN A 121 6.02 -16.43 8.67
C GLN A 121 6.92 -16.27 7.45
N LYS A 122 7.49 -17.36 6.98
CA LYS A 122 8.16 -17.37 5.67
C LYS A 122 7.12 -17.39 4.57
N VAL A 123 7.34 -16.58 3.55
CA VAL A 123 6.50 -16.50 2.35
C VAL A 123 7.37 -16.55 1.09
N ALA A 124 6.85 -17.19 0.05
CA ALA A 124 7.51 -17.37 -1.23
C ALA A 124 6.53 -17.13 -2.40
N ALA A 125 7.05 -17.13 -3.60
CA ALA A 125 6.23 -16.96 -4.81
C ALA A 125 5.01 -17.89 -4.85
N GLY A 126 3.83 -17.31 -5.08
CA GLY A 126 2.53 -17.98 -5.06
C GLY A 126 1.78 -17.89 -3.74
N ASP A 127 2.44 -17.54 -2.64
CA ASP A 127 1.77 -17.40 -1.34
C ASP A 127 0.91 -16.13 -1.29
N VAL A 128 -0.15 -16.21 -0.48
CA VAL A 128 -1.01 -15.08 -0.12
C VAL A 128 -1.01 -14.91 1.40
N LEU A 129 -0.76 -13.70 1.88
CA LEU A 129 -0.82 -13.35 3.29
C LEU A 129 -1.70 -12.12 3.46
N VAL A 130 -2.61 -12.16 4.44
CA VAL A 130 -3.49 -11.04 4.78
C VAL A 130 -3.05 -10.45 6.11
N MET A 131 -2.76 -9.16 6.12
CA MET A 131 -2.37 -8.38 7.29
C MET A 131 -3.52 -7.42 7.66
N PRO A 132 -4.33 -7.74 8.68
CA PRO A 132 -5.41 -6.85 9.13
C PRO A 132 -4.91 -5.51 9.66
N PRO A 133 -5.77 -4.47 9.69
CA PRO A 133 -5.43 -3.19 10.30
C PRO A 133 -5.01 -3.34 11.77
N GLY A 134 -4.08 -2.50 12.20
CA GLY A 134 -3.62 -2.47 13.59
C GLY A 134 -2.60 -3.55 13.95
N ILE A 135 -2.17 -4.38 13.02
CA ILE A 135 -1.13 -5.39 13.26
C ILE A 135 0.24 -4.80 12.89
N ALA A 136 1.12 -4.68 13.89
CA ALA A 136 2.52 -4.33 13.66
C ALA A 136 3.19 -5.44 12.84
N HIS A 137 3.95 -5.06 11.82
CA HIS A 137 4.64 -6.03 10.97
C HIS A 137 5.92 -5.46 10.35
N GLN A 138 6.76 -6.35 9.84
CA GLN A 138 7.99 -6.00 9.12
C GLN A 138 8.31 -7.10 8.10
N THR A 139 8.69 -6.69 6.89
CA THR A 139 9.22 -7.60 5.87
C THR A 139 10.73 -7.71 6.02
N ILE A 140 11.23 -8.92 6.25
CA ILE A 140 12.66 -9.25 6.32
C ILE A 140 13.04 -9.97 5.03
N VAL A 141 14.04 -9.44 4.34
CA VAL A 141 14.64 -10.04 3.14
C VAL A 141 16.11 -10.32 3.45
N ASP A 142 16.50 -11.58 3.36
CA ASP A 142 17.85 -12.03 3.64
C ASP A 142 18.87 -11.43 2.64
N PRO A 143 20.12 -11.23 3.04
CA PRO A 143 21.17 -10.75 2.14
C PRO A 143 21.27 -11.57 0.85
N GLY A 144 21.28 -10.90 -0.29
CA GLY A 144 21.36 -11.53 -1.61
C GLY A 144 20.04 -12.13 -2.14
N LYS A 145 18.96 -12.05 -1.34
CA LYS A 145 17.61 -12.43 -1.78
C LYS A 145 16.83 -11.21 -2.25
N SER A 146 15.69 -11.46 -2.88
CA SER A 146 14.73 -10.45 -3.27
C SER A 146 13.31 -10.90 -2.94
N PHE A 147 12.42 -9.92 -2.78
CA PHE A 147 11.00 -10.14 -2.55
C PHE A 147 10.21 -9.23 -3.48
N PHE A 148 9.35 -9.83 -4.29
CA PHE A 148 8.51 -9.13 -5.25
C PHE A 148 7.05 -9.49 -5.01
N VAL A 149 6.22 -8.49 -4.75
CA VAL A 149 4.86 -8.69 -4.23
C VAL A 149 3.89 -7.68 -4.82
N LEU A 150 2.69 -8.14 -5.17
CA LEU A 150 1.53 -7.29 -5.38
C LEU A 150 0.81 -7.15 -4.04
N ILE A 151 0.64 -5.91 -3.58
CA ILE A 151 -0.08 -5.58 -2.36
C ILE A 151 -1.42 -4.98 -2.75
N VAL A 152 -2.51 -5.59 -2.30
CA VAL A 152 -3.84 -4.99 -2.37
C VAL A 152 -4.15 -4.39 -1.02
N LYS A 153 -4.17 -3.06 -0.95
CA LYS A 153 -4.54 -2.32 0.26
C LYS A 153 -6.04 -2.06 0.24
N VAL A 154 -6.74 -2.55 1.26
CA VAL A 154 -8.19 -2.38 1.40
C VAL A 154 -8.47 -1.52 2.62
N GLN A 155 -9.16 -0.39 2.43
CA GLN A 155 -9.51 0.51 3.50
C GLN A 155 -10.62 -0.08 4.37
N ARG A 156 -10.46 0.06 5.68
CA ARG A 156 -11.45 -0.33 6.67
C ARG A 156 -12.65 0.63 6.71
#